data_857106082e184757a1dc02316847119c
#
_entry.id   857106082e184757a1dc02316847119c
#
_cell.length_a   1.000
_cell.length_b   1.000
_cell.length_c   1.000
_cell.angle_alpha   90.00
_cell.angle_beta   90.00
_cell.angle_gamma   90.00
#
_symmetry.space_group_name_H-M   'P 1'
#
loop_
_entity.id
_entity.type
_entity.pdbx_description
1 polymer ?
#
loop_
_entity_poly.entity_id
_entity_poly.type
_entity_poly.pdbx_seq_one_letter_code
_entity_poly.pdbx_strand_id
1 'polypeptide(L)'
;MIKYAIVLLSLAGVAFTYPDPAVAQSPGYAAVAVDGHGLWGASLGLSTPQAAGHDAVMRCGEKCRVVMTGRGRCVAFADSSSGGYWYGHAYGDDAEAVRRIAMQGCSAGAPRGTCRVKHVNCI
;
A
#
# COMPACT_ATOMS: atom_id res chain seq x y z
N MET A 1 -6.27 45.31 60.18
CA MET A 1 -6.04 45.31 58.73
C MET A 1 -5.75 43.90 58.25
N ILE A 2 -6.73 43.28 57.63
CA ILE A 2 -6.59 41.94 57.12
C ILE A 2 -6.17 42.08 55.65
N LYS A 3 -4.94 41.65 55.34
CA LYS A 3 -4.47 41.59 53.95
C LYS A 3 -4.85 40.22 53.39
N TYR A 4 -5.80 40.21 52.48
CA TYR A 4 -6.11 39.02 51.71
C TYR A 4 -5.08 38.88 50.60
N ALA A 5 -4.25 37.86 50.68
CA ALA A 5 -3.41 37.45 49.58
C ALA A 5 -4.27 36.62 48.64
N ILE A 6 -4.55 37.16 47.48
CA ILE A 6 -5.20 36.41 46.42
C ILE A 6 -4.11 35.53 45.78
N VAL A 7 -4.16 34.25 46.07
CA VAL A 7 -3.35 33.26 45.36
C VAL A 7 -4.07 32.99 44.04
N LEU A 8 -3.55 33.57 42.97
CA LEU A 8 -3.94 33.20 41.62
C LEU A 8 -3.30 31.85 41.33
N LEU A 9 -4.10 30.80 41.48
CA LEU A 9 -3.72 29.50 40.88
C LEU A 9 -3.85 29.66 39.38
N SER A 10 -2.74 29.86 38.69
CA SER A 10 -2.67 29.66 37.26
C SER A 10 -2.73 28.14 36.99
N LEU A 11 -3.90 27.67 36.63
CA LEU A 11 -4.05 26.37 36.02
C LEU A 11 -3.34 26.43 34.67
N ALA A 12 -2.09 26.01 34.65
CA ALA A 12 -1.41 25.71 33.41
C ALA A 12 -2.13 24.52 32.80
N GLY A 13 -3.02 24.78 31.83
CA GLY A 13 -3.63 23.72 31.06
C GLY A 13 -2.53 23.02 30.26
N VAL A 14 -2.21 21.80 30.67
CA VAL A 14 -1.33 20.96 29.87
C VAL A 14 -2.14 20.52 28.65
N ALA A 15 -1.90 21.15 27.52
CA ALA A 15 -2.47 20.70 26.26
C ALA A 15 -1.76 19.42 25.85
N PHE A 16 -2.41 18.29 26.06
CA PHE A 16 -1.93 17.03 25.53
C PHE A 16 -2.30 17.00 24.04
N THR A 17 -1.32 17.23 23.18
CA THR A 17 -1.49 16.95 21.76
C THR A 17 -1.33 15.44 21.56
N TYR A 18 -2.43 14.74 21.48
CA TYR A 18 -2.42 13.36 21.00
C TYR A 18 -2.20 13.38 19.49
N PRO A 19 -1.23 12.60 18.95
CA PRO A 19 -1.17 12.41 17.51
C PRO A 19 -2.51 11.82 17.06
N ASP A 20 -3.05 12.34 15.97
CA ASP A 20 -4.28 11.79 15.39
C ASP A 20 -4.03 10.32 15.03
N PRO A 21 -4.73 9.35 15.69
CA PRO A 21 -4.49 7.93 15.41
C PRO A 21 -4.81 7.56 13.98
N ALA A 22 -5.70 8.27 13.30
CA ALA A 22 -6.03 8.04 11.90
C ALA A 22 -4.85 8.38 10.99
N VAL A 23 -4.09 9.43 11.28
CA VAL A 23 -2.88 9.81 10.52
C VAL A 23 -1.72 8.86 10.83
N ALA A 24 -1.50 8.54 12.12
CA ALA A 24 -0.42 7.65 12.56
C ALA A 24 -0.60 6.20 12.09
N GLN A 25 -1.85 5.77 11.85
CA GLN A 25 -2.22 4.41 11.44
C GLN A 25 -2.69 4.33 10.00
N SER A 26 -2.72 5.47 9.29
CA SER A 26 -3.15 5.49 7.90
C SER A 26 -2.17 4.67 7.07
N PRO A 27 -2.63 3.57 6.43
CA PRO A 27 -1.78 2.88 5.48
C PRO A 27 -1.51 3.81 4.30
N GLY A 28 -0.32 3.77 3.77
CA GLY A 28 0.00 4.51 2.57
C GLY A 28 -0.71 3.93 1.35
N TYR A 29 -0.39 4.48 0.20
CA TYR A 29 -0.88 3.97 -1.07
C TYR A 29 0.08 2.94 -1.63
N ALA A 30 -0.51 1.90 -2.22
CA ALA A 30 0.16 0.88 -2.99
C ALA A 30 -0.09 1.09 -4.48
N ALA A 31 0.82 0.62 -5.32
CA ALA A 31 0.63 0.58 -6.76
C ALA A 31 1.35 -0.61 -7.37
N VAL A 32 0.85 -1.05 -8.51
CA VAL A 32 1.50 -2.06 -9.35
C VAL A 32 1.59 -1.50 -10.77
N ALA A 33 2.74 -1.69 -11.40
CA ALA A 33 3.00 -1.35 -12.78
C ALA A 33 3.51 -2.58 -13.54
N VAL A 34 3.15 -2.68 -14.81
CA VAL A 34 3.53 -3.80 -15.67
C VAL A 34 3.85 -3.29 -17.08
N ASP A 35 4.68 -4.04 -17.81
CA ASP A 35 4.90 -3.81 -19.24
C ASP A 35 4.04 -4.74 -20.13
N GLY A 36 3.40 -5.75 -19.54
CA GLY A 36 2.63 -6.75 -20.26
C GLY A 36 3.44 -7.91 -20.84
N HIS A 37 4.74 -7.95 -20.60
CA HIS A 37 5.65 -8.97 -21.14
C HIS A 37 6.53 -9.64 -20.08
N GLY A 38 6.31 -9.36 -18.81
CA GLY A 38 7.03 -10.00 -17.71
C GLY A 38 7.72 -9.04 -16.74
N LEU A 39 7.90 -7.77 -17.11
CA LEU A 39 8.39 -6.77 -16.17
C LEU A 39 7.26 -6.25 -15.30
N TRP A 40 7.53 -6.08 -14.04
CA TRP A 40 6.58 -5.55 -13.05
C TRP A 40 7.31 -4.75 -11.99
N GLY A 41 6.59 -3.88 -11.33
CA GLY A 41 7.04 -3.15 -10.16
C GLY A 41 5.90 -2.93 -9.21
N ALA A 42 6.18 -2.94 -7.93
CA ALA A 42 5.20 -2.69 -6.88
C ALA A 42 5.74 -1.66 -5.91
N SER A 43 4.85 -0.84 -5.38
CA SER A 43 5.16 0.14 -4.35
C SER A 43 4.17 0.04 -3.20
N LEU A 44 4.59 0.50 -2.03
CA LEU A 44 3.79 0.43 -0.82
C LEU A 44 4.20 1.56 0.13
N GLY A 45 3.23 2.13 0.83
CA GLY A 45 3.51 3.10 1.87
C GLY A 45 3.74 4.53 1.39
N LEU A 46 3.38 4.85 0.15
CA LEU A 46 3.55 6.21 -0.38
C LEU A 46 2.38 7.10 0.06
N SER A 47 2.60 8.40 0.13
CA SER A 47 1.63 9.37 0.67
C SER A 47 0.48 9.69 -0.28
N THR A 48 0.65 9.46 -1.58
CA THR A 48 -0.37 9.72 -2.61
C THR A 48 -0.42 8.59 -3.63
N PRO A 49 -1.56 8.40 -4.32
CA PRO A 49 -1.62 7.43 -5.43
C PRO A 49 -0.64 7.76 -6.54
N GLN A 50 -0.42 9.04 -6.83
CA GLN A 50 0.51 9.48 -7.86
C GLN A 50 1.95 9.10 -7.52
N ALA A 51 2.36 9.32 -6.27
CA ALA A 51 3.69 8.91 -5.80
C ALA A 51 3.86 7.40 -5.84
N ALA A 52 2.83 6.65 -5.44
CA ALA A 52 2.84 5.19 -5.49
C ALA A 52 2.98 4.68 -6.93
N GLY A 53 2.21 5.24 -7.86
CA GLY A 53 2.29 4.88 -9.28
C GLY A 53 3.64 5.18 -9.89
N HIS A 54 4.19 6.35 -9.60
CA HIS A 54 5.51 6.74 -10.08
C HIS A 54 6.59 5.78 -9.56
N ASP A 55 6.58 5.47 -8.28
CA ASP A 55 7.55 4.53 -7.69
C ASP A 55 7.43 3.13 -8.29
N ALA A 56 6.22 2.64 -8.51
CA ALA A 56 5.99 1.34 -9.15
C ALA A 56 6.55 1.31 -10.58
N VAL A 57 6.34 2.36 -11.36
CA VAL A 57 6.90 2.48 -12.72
C VAL A 57 8.42 2.53 -12.69
N MET A 58 9.01 3.27 -11.76
CA MET A 58 10.47 3.33 -11.61
C MET A 58 11.08 1.96 -11.30
N ARG A 59 10.36 1.13 -10.55
CA ARG A 59 10.80 -0.25 -10.23
C ARG A 59 10.57 -1.23 -11.38
N CYS A 60 9.64 -0.93 -12.27
CA CYS A 60 9.25 -1.78 -13.39
C CYS A 60 10.10 -1.52 -14.64
N GLY A 61 10.18 -0.27 -15.07
CA GLY A 61 10.92 0.14 -16.27
C GLY A 61 10.14 1.11 -17.15
N GLU A 62 10.81 1.64 -18.18
CA GLU A 62 10.31 2.71 -19.03
C GLU A 62 9.01 2.37 -19.79
N LYS A 63 8.83 1.10 -20.14
CA LYS A 63 7.65 0.66 -20.90
C LYS A 63 6.49 0.24 -20.01
N CYS A 64 6.64 0.42 -18.70
CA CYS A 64 5.63 0.01 -17.74
C CYS A 64 4.57 1.09 -17.55
N ARG A 65 3.35 0.62 -17.29
CA ARG A 65 2.22 1.46 -16.95
C ARG A 65 1.60 0.99 -15.64
N VAL A 66 1.04 1.92 -14.91
CA VAL A 66 0.33 1.61 -13.67
C VAL A 66 -0.97 0.88 -14.00
N VAL A 67 -1.19 -0.26 -13.37
CA VAL A 67 -2.42 -1.05 -13.54
C VAL A 67 -3.28 -1.08 -12.28
N MET A 68 -2.73 -0.66 -11.15
CA MET A 68 -3.45 -0.63 -9.87
C MET A 68 -2.87 0.44 -8.97
N THR A 69 -3.74 1.21 -8.33
CA THR A 69 -3.41 2.01 -7.15
C THR A 69 -4.50 1.82 -6.10
N GLY A 70 -4.14 1.85 -4.85
CA GLY A 70 -5.10 1.73 -3.76
C GLY A 70 -4.46 1.94 -2.40
N ARG A 71 -5.30 2.14 -1.41
CA ARG A 71 -4.88 2.36 -0.03
C ARG A 71 -4.92 1.05 0.73
N GLY A 72 -3.80 0.65 1.30
CA GLY A 72 -3.71 -0.58 2.07
C GLY A 72 -2.33 -0.79 2.67
N ARG A 73 -2.25 -1.69 3.63
CA ARG A 73 -0.99 -2.06 4.30
C ARG A 73 -0.19 -3.08 3.53
N CYS A 74 -0.84 -3.77 2.60
CA CYS A 74 -0.23 -4.87 1.85
C CYS A 74 -0.45 -4.69 0.36
N VAL A 75 0.49 -5.20 -0.43
CA VAL A 75 0.40 -5.31 -1.88
C VAL A 75 0.86 -6.71 -2.30
N ALA A 76 0.24 -7.27 -3.32
CA ALA A 76 0.62 -8.56 -3.87
C ALA A 76 0.60 -8.52 -5.40
N PHE A 77 1.48 -9.32 -5.99
CA PHE A 77 1.57 -9.53 -7.43
C PHE A 77 1.85 -11.00 -7.73
N ALA A 78 1.14 -11.54 -8.70
CA ALA A 78 1.32 -12.90 -9.19
C ALA A 78 1.32 -12.89 -10.72
N ASP A 79 2.08 -13.76 -11.35
CA ASP A 79 2.09 -13.87 -12.80
C ASP A 79 2.32 -15.30 -13.28
N SER A 80 2.12 -15.46 -14.58
CA SER A 80 2.41 -16.65 -15.34
C SER A 80 2.92 -16.27 -16.74
N SER A 81 3.94 -16.95 -17.21
CA SER A 81 4.45 -16.80 -18.57
C SER A 81 4.22 -18.04 -19.45
N SER A 82 3.31 -18.92 -19.02
CA SER A 82 2.97 -20.14 -19.77
C SER A 82 1.97 -19.85 -20.88
N GLY A 83 2.38 -19.97 -22.13
CA GLY A 83 1.54 -19.79 -23.29
C GLY A 83 1.06 -18.34 -23.50
N GLY A 84 1.79 -17.39 -23.01
CA GLY A 84 1.48 -15.96 -23.00
C GLY A 84 1.90 -15.32 -21.70
N TYR A 85 1.38 -14.15 -21.38
CA TYR A 85 1.65 -13.49 -20.11
C TYR A 85 0.36 -13.09 -19.44
N TRP A 86 0.17 -13.55 -18.20
CA TRP A 86 -0.98 -13.25 -17.35
C TRP A 86 -0.51 -12.77 -16.02
N TYR A 87 -1.27 -11.87 -15.40
CA TYR A 87 -0.92 -11.38 -14.07
C TYR A 87 -2.16 -11.07 -13.25
N GLY A 88 -1.97 -11.00 -11.96
CA GLY A 88 -2.95 -10.55 -10.99
C GLY A 88 -2.27 -9.70 -9.92
N HIS A 89 -3.03 -8.82 -9.33
CA HIS A 89 -2.56 -7.90 -8.32
C HIS A 89 -3.63 -7.65 -7.27
N ALA A 90 -3.21 -7.21 -6.11
CA ALA A 90 -4.13 -6.86 -5.03
C ALA A 90 -3.47 -5.89 -4.07
N TYR A 91 -4.30 -5.11 -3.39
CA TYR A 91 -3.92 -4.33 -2.23
C TYR A 91 -4.96 -4.56 -1.13
N GLY A 92 -4.58 -4.35 0.12
CA GLY A 92 -5.46 -4.53 1.25
C GLY A 92 -4.68 -4.53 2.56
N ASP A 93 -5.31 -4.99 3.63
CA ASP A 93 -4.72 -4.94 4.97
C ASP A 93 -4.28 -6.32 5.48
N ASP A 94 -4.53 -7.38 4.74
CA ASP A 94 -4.20 -8.75 5.11
C ASP A 94 -3.34 -9.43 4.04
N ALA A 95 -2.18 -9.95 4.42
CA ALA A 95 -1.22 -10.57 3.51
C ALA A 95 -1.81 -11.77 2.77
N GLU A 96 -2.53 -12.64 3.47
CA GLU A 96 -3.12 -13.85 2.86
C GLU A 96 -4.25 -13.49 1.89
N ALA A 97 -5.06 -12.47 2.24
CA ALA A 97 -6.13 -12.02 1.37
C ALA A 97 -5.58 -11.43 0.05
N VAL A 98 -4.58 -10.56 0.12
CA VAL A 98 -4.00 -9.95 -1.10
C VAL A 98 -3.29 -11.01 -1.96
N ARG A 99 -2.61 -11.96 -1.32
CA ARG A 99 -1.99 -13.10 -2.00
C ARG A 99 -3.01 -13.89 -2.81
N ARG A 100 -4.10 -14.27 -2.17
CA ARG A 100 -5.19 -15.05 -2.79
C ARG A 100 -5.82 -14.29 -3.95
N ILE A 101 -6.10 -13.01 -3.77
CA ILE A 101 -6.73 -12.18 -4.81
C ILE A 101 -5.79 -12.01 -6.01
N ALA A 102 -4.51 -11.77 -5.79
CA ALA A 102 -3.53 -11.70 -6.87
C ALA A 102 -3.44 -13.01 -7.65
N MET A 103 -3.41 -14.14 -6.95
CA MET A 103 -3.42 -15.47 -7.57
C MET A 103 -4.69 -15.73 -8.36
N GLN A 104 -5.85 -15.35 -7.84
CA GLN A 104 -7.12 -15.50 -8.55
C GLN A 104 -7.13 -14.66 -9.83
N GLY A 105 -6.61 -13.42 -9.77
CA GLY A 105 -6.52 -12.55 -10.94
C GLY A 105 -5.63 -13.13 -12.04
N CYS A 106 -4.49 -13.67 -11.69
CA CYS A 106 -3.60 -14.36 -12.61
C CYS A 106 -4.25 -15.63 -13.19
N SER A 107 -4.84 -16.44 -12.33
CA SER A 107 -5.40 -17.75 -12.70
C SER A 107 -6.66 -17.65 -13.57
N ALA A 108 -7.31 -16.47 -13.59
CA ALA A 108 -8.48 -16.24 -14.44
C ALA A 108 -8.16 -16.35 -15.92
N GLY A 109 -6.92 -16.04 -16.34
CA GLY A 109 -6.49 -16.12 -17.75
C GLY A 109 -5.46 -17.20 -18.02
N ALA A 110 -4.57 -17.47 -17.07
CA ALA A 110 -3.43 -18.36 -17.26
C ALA A 110 -3.84 -19.85 -17.30
N PRO A 111 -3.01 -20.70 -17.93
CA PRO A 111 -3.19 -22.15 -17.79
C PRO A 111 -3.15 -22.56 -16.34
N ARG A 112 -3.96 -23.59 -16.02
CA ARG A 112 -4.13 -24.07 -14.64
C ARG A 112 -2.79 -24.41 -13.98
N GLY A 113 -2.59 -23.89 -12.77
CA GLY A 113 -1.42 -24.22 -11.94
C GLY A 113 -0.14 -23.53 -12.35
N THR A 114 -0.17 -22.58 -13.29
CA THR A 114 1.04 -21.89 -13.78
C THR A 114 1.32 -20.57 -13.12
N CYS A 115 0.37 -20.00 -12.39
CA CYS A 115 0.58 -18.73 -11.68
C CYS A 115 1.47 -18.91 -10.46
N ARG A 116 2.35 -17.92 -10.25
CA ARG A 116 3.23 -17.87 -9.08
C ARG A 116 3.13 -16.50 -8.43
N VAL A 117 3.12 -16.48 -7.12
CA VAL A 117 3.24 -15.24 -6.37
C VAL A 117 4.67 -14.74 -6.50
N LYS A 118 4.84 -13.52 -7.01
CA LYS A 118 6.13 -12.87 -7.18
C LYS A 118 6.44 -11.92 -6.05
N HIS A 119 5.41 -11.36 -5.43
CA HIS A 119 5.58 -10.34 -4.40
C HIS A 119 4.39 -10.31 -3.46
N VAL A 120 4.66 -10.32 -2.18
CA VAL A 120 3.73 -9.96 -1.10
C VAL A 120 4.53 -9.12 -0.12
N ASN A 121 4.08 -7.91 0.13
CA ASN A 121 4.75 -7.03 1.09
C ASN A 121 3.71 -6.25 1.88
N CYS A 122 3.96 -6.12 3.17
CA CYS A 122 3.14 -5.38 4.11
C CYS A 122 4.00 -4.44 4.97
N ILE A 123 3.38 -3.36 5.42
CA ILE A 123 3.99 -2.41 6.36
C ILE A 123 3.31 -2.44 7.72
#